data_6c8e0f1427b146d7037bfa436d0028a1
#
_entry.id   6c8e0f1427b146d7037bfa436d0028a1
#
_cell.length_a   1.000
_cell.length_b   1.000
_cell.length_c   1.000
_cell.angle_alpha   90.00
_cell.angle_beta   90.00
_cell.angle_gamma   90.00
#
_symmetry.space_group_name_H-M   'P 1'
#
loop_
_entity.id
_entity.type
_entity.pdbx_description
1 polymer ?
#
loop_
_entity_poly.entity_id
_entity_poly.type
_entity_poly.pdbx_seq_one_letter_code
_entity_poly.pdbx_strand_id
1 'polypeptide(L)'
;FAQILYELAHELGFQCLIAGTADEGILLARQYLPSGVILDIGLPDHSGLLVLDRIKHDVRTRHIPVHVVSVGDYTQLALSFGAVSYMLKPVKRDELARALRGLETRLAQRMRRVLIVEDDERQRESLRLLLSSHDVEAIDVSSAAECLERLKGETFDCMVLDLSLP
;
A
#
# COMPACT_ATOMS: atom_id res chain seq x y z
N PHE A 1 6.44 -22.18 -6.29
CA PHE A 1 6.03 -20.78 -6.50
C PHE A 1 6.98 -19.81 -5.81
N ALA A 2 7.27 -19.97 -4.52
CA ALA A 2 8.17 -19.10 -3.77
C ALA A 2 9.57 -18.98 -4.39
N GLN A 3 10.13 -20.09 -4.89
CA GLN A 3 11.43 -20.10 -5.55
C GLN A 3 11.45 -19.23 -6.83
N ILE A 4 10.43 -19.35 -7.69
CA ILE A 4 10.32 -18.56 -8.93
C ILE A 4 10.18 -17.07 -8.60
N LEU A 5 9.41 -16.75 -7.57
CA LEU A 5 9.24 -15.37 -7.11
C LEU A 5 10.54 -14.80 -6.55
N TYR A 6 11.27 -15.57 -5.77
CA TYR A 6 12.58 -15.19 -5.22
C TYR A 6 13.59 -14.87 -6.33
N GLU A 7 13.72 -15.76 -7.31
CA GLU A 7 14.63 -15.57 -8.45
C GLU A 7 14.27 -14.31 -9.24
N LEU A 8 12.98 -14.11 -9.53
CA LEU A 8 12.51 -12.92 -10.24
C LEU A 8 12.76 -11.63 -9.46
N ALA A 9 12.48 -11.63 -8.16
CA ALA A 9 12.71 -10.46 -7.32
C ALA A 9 14.19 -10.13 -7.22
N HIS A 10 15.06 -11.13 -7.10
CA HIS A 10 16.50 -10.94 -7.10
C HIS A 10 17.03 -10.39 -8.44
N GLU A 11 16.54 -10.89 -9.57
CA GLU A 11 16.86 -10.34 -10.90
C GLU A 11 16.46 -8.86 -11.03
N LEU A 12 15.39 -8.44 -10.36
CA LEU A 12 14.91 -7.06 -10.33
C LEU A 12 15.60 -6.22 -9.24
N GLY A 13 16.61 -6.75 -8.53
CA GLY A 13 17.38 -6.00 -7.54
C GLY A 13 16.75 -5.91 -6.14
N PHE A 14 15.68 -6.66 -5.87
CA PHE A 14 15.06 -6.69 -4.55
C PHE A 14 15.81 -7.62 -3.58
N GLN A 15 15.90 -7.20 -2.32
CA GLN A 15 16.19 -8.09 -1.21
C GLN A 15 14.91 -8.77 -0.75
N CYS A 16 14.92 -10.08 -0.60
CA CYS A 16 13.75 -10.87 -0.27
C CYS A 16 13.87 -11.52 1.09
N LEU A 17 12.78 -11.42 1.86
CA LEU A 17 12.53 -12.24 3.04
C LEU A 17 11.48 -13.29 2.65
N ILE A 18 11.70 -14.53 3.04
CA ILE A 18 10.78 -15.63 2.77
C ILE A 18 10.23 -16.11 4.11
N ALA A 19 8.91 -16.21 4.20
CA ALA A 19 8.20 -16.82 5.32
C ALA A 19 7.45 -18.05 4.82
N GLY A 20 7.59 -19.16 5.54
CA GLY A 20 6.90 -20.42 5.24
C GLY A 20 5.53 -20.54 5.91
N THR A 21 5.25 -19.71 6.89
CA THR A 21 4.03 -19.73 7.70
C THR A 21 3.45 -18.32 7.88
N ALA A 22 2.17 -18.24 8.24
CA ALA A 22 1.49 -16.99 8.53
C ALA A 22 2.13 -16.24 9.71
N ASP A 23 2.42 -16.95 10.80
CA ASP A 23 3.00 -16.35 11.99
C ASP A 23 4.40 -15.79 11.73
N GLU A 24 5.24 -16.52 10.98
CA GLU A 24 6.55 -16.06 10.55
C GLU A 24 6.44 -14.82 9.65
N GLY A 25 5.49 -14.82 8.70
CA GLY A 25 5.26 -13.71 7.79
C GLY A 25 4.87 -12.42 8.52
N ILE A 26 3.97 -12.51 9.50
CA ILE A 26 3.57 -11.39 10.35
C ILE A 26 4.76 -10.88 11.18
N LEU A 27 5.55 -11.77 11.76
CA LEU A 27 6.73 -11.42 12.53
C LEU A 27 7.75 -10.66 11.68
N LEU A 28 8.11 -11.20 10.50
CA LEU A 28 9.05 -10.58 9.58
C LEU A 28 8.55 -9.22 9.07
N ALA A 29 7.26 -9.11 8.75
CA ALA A 29 6.66 -7.84 8.33
C ALA A 29 6.79 -6.75 9.40
N ARG A 30 6.60 -7.10 10.66
CA ARG A 30 6.75 -6.18 11.80
C ARG A 30 8.19 -5.81 12.10
N GLN A 31 9.10 -6.76 11.96
CA GLN A 31 10.51 -6.58 12.30
C GLN A 31 11.25 -5.77 11.22
N TYR A 32 11.00 -6.07 9.95
CA TYR A 32 11.78 -5.52 8.85
C TYR A 32 11.06 -4.43 8.05
N LEU A 33 9.74 -4.27 8.23
CA LEU A 33 8.92 -3.27 7.54
C LEU A 33 9.20 -3.25 6.03
N PRO A 34 8.99 -4.38 5.32
CA PRO A 34 9.35 -4.49 3.92
C PRO A 34 8.59 -3.48 3.05
N SER A 35 9.15 -3.15 1.90
CA SER A 35 8.55 -2.24 0.92
C SER A 35 7.27 -2.79 0.28
N GLY A 36 7.06 -4.10 0.36
CA GLY A 36 5.86 -4.78 -0.12
C GLY A 36 5.84 -6.24 0.28
N VAL A 37 4.66 -6.85 0.21
CA VAL A 37 4.44 -8.26 0.54
C VAL A 37 3.72 -8.93 -0.63
N ILE A 38 4.21 -10.09 -1.06
CA ILE A 38 3.48 -11.00 -1.92
C ILE A 38 3.01 -12.16 -1.05
N LEU A 39 1.71 -12.33 -0.95
CA LEU A 39 1.06 -13.18 0.04
C LEU A 39 0.27 -14.30 -0.63
N ASP A 40 0.61 -15.53 -0.35
CA ASP A 40 -0.21 -16.70 -0.68
C ASP A 40 -1.34 -16.86 0.35
N ILE A 41 -2.56 -17.16 -0.10
CA ILE A 41 -3.67 -17.47 0.81
C ILE A 41 -3.52 -18.87 1.40
N GLY A 42 -2.99 -19.83 0.65
CA GLY A 42 -2.82 -21.22 1.07
C GLY A 42 -1.56 -21.45 1.89
N LEU A 43 -1.50 -20.93 3.11
CA LEU A 43 -0.42 -21.19 4.05
C LEU A 43 -0.72 -22.43 4.94
N PRO A 44 0.32 -23.11 5.47
CA PRO A 44 0.14 -24.38 6.16
C PRO A 44 -0.50 -24.25 7.55
N ASP A 45 -0.34 -23.11 8.21
CA ASP A 45 -0.79 -22.85 9.58
C ASP A 45 -2.12 -22.08 9.64
N HIS A 46 -2.23 -20.99 8.88
CA HIS A 46 -3.39 -20.12 8.86
C HIS A 46 -3.69 -19.62 7.43
N SER A 47 -4.91 -19.12 7.21
CA SER A 47 -5.24 -18.48 5.94
C SER A 47 -4.42 -17.18 5.73
N GLY A 48 -3.89 -16.98 4.52
CA GLY A 48 -3.24 -15.72 4.16
C GLY A 48 -4.15 -14.50 4.28
N LEU A 49 -5.47 -14.66 4.23
CA LEU A 49 -6.41 -13.57 4.53
C LEU A 49 -6.28 -13.05 5.97
N LEU A 50 -5.98 -13.94 6.93
CA LEU A 50 -5.68 -13.53 8.30
C LEU A 50 -4.38 -12.73 8.38
N VAL A 51 -3.36 -13.11 7.61
CA VAL A 51 -2.10 -12.36 7.52
C VAL A 51 -2.35 -10.97 6.94
N LEU A 52 -3.13 -10.88 5.86
CA LEU A 52 -3.53 -9.61 5.25
C LEU A 52 -4.23 -8.71 6.26
N ASP A 53 -5.24 -9.23 6.94
CA ASP A 53 -5.99 -8.52 7.97
C ASP A 53 -5.06 -8.00 9.09
N ARG A 54 -4.18 -8.86 9.61
CA ARG A 54 -3.20 -8.49 10.64
C ARG A 54 -2.24 -7.41 10.19
N ILE A 55 -1.72 -7.49 8.95
CA ILE A 55 -0.84 -6.47 8.38
C ILE A 55 -1.57 -5.14 8.24
N LYS A 56 -2.83 -5.15 7.79
CA LYS A 56 -3.60 -3.93 7.51
C LYS A 56 -4.19 -3.26 8.75
N HIS A 57 -4.40 -3.99 9.84
CA HIS A 57 -4.88 -3.44 11.11
C HIS A 57 -3.76 -3.04 12.08
N ASP A 58 -2.51 -3.37 11.81
CA ASP A 58 -1.36 -2.94 12.64
C ASP A 58 -0.83 -1.59 12.13
N VAL A 59 -0.78 -0.58 13.01
CA VAL A 59 -0.32 0.79 12.70
C VAL A 59 1.08 0.83 12.10
N ARG A 60 1.93 -0.14 12.42
CA ARG A 60 3.31 -0.23 11.93
C ARG A 60 3.42 -0.80 10.52
N THR A 61 2.47 -1.65 10.12
CA THR A 61 2.56 -2.41 8.86
C THR A 61 1.42 -2.10 7.88
N ARG A 62 0.36 -1.40 8.30
CA ARG A 62 -0.82 -1.13 7.44
C ARG A 62 -0.50 -0.41 6.13
N HIS A 63 0.57 0.39 6.10
CA HIS A 63 1.02 1.11 4.91
C HIS A 63 1.71 0.21 3.89
N ILE A 64 2.16 -0.98 4.28
CA ILE A 64 2.87 -1.91 3.40
C ILE A 64 1.90 -2.43 2.33
N PRO A 65 2.18 -2.27 1.03
CA PRO A 65 1.36 -2.83 -0.03
C PRO A 65 1.42 -4.35 -0.01
N VAL A 66 0.26 -4.99 -0.07
CA VAL A 66 0.14 -6.46 -0.09
C VAL A 66 -0.50 -6.89 -1.41
N HIS A 67 0.21 -7.68 -2.18
CA HIS A 67 -0.26 -8.34 -3.38
C HIS A 67 -0.61 -9.78 -3.04
N VAL A 68 -1.87 -10.16 -3.23
CA VAL A 68 -2.35 -11.50 -2.89
C VAL A 68 -2.25 -12.43 -4.10
N VAL A 69 -1.83 -13.66 -3.85
CA VAL A 69 -1.75 -14.72 -4.87
C VAL A 69 -2.46 -15.97 -4.34
N SER A 70 -3.35 -16.59 -5.13
CA SER A 70 -4.10 -17.77 -4.68
C SER A 70 -4.54 -18.67 -5.83
N VAL A 71 -4.88 -19.92 -5.48
CA VAL A 71 -5.53 -20.86 -6.40
C VAL A 71 -7.04 -20.60 -6.53
N GLY A 72 -7.68 -20.19 -5.43
CA GLY A 72 -9.12 -19.87 -5.40
C GLY A 72 -9.40 -18.40 -5.65
N ASP A 73 -10.60 -18.05 -6.06
CA ASP A 73 -11.01 -16.64 -6.27
C ASP A 73 -11.57 -16.05 -4.98
N TYR A 74 -10.75 -15.26 -4.30
CA TYR A 74 -11.08 -14.46 -3.12
C TYR A 74 -10.88 -12.97 -3.39
N THR A 75 -10.93 -12.57 -4.66
CA THR A 75 -10.57 -11.21 -5.11
C THR A 75 -11.29 -10.11 -4.33
N GLN A 76 -12.62 -10.17 -4.26
CA GLN A 76 -13.43 -9.15 -3.58
C GLN A 76 -13.07 -9.05 -2.09
N LEU A 77 -12.90 -10.20 -1.43
CA LEU A 77 -12.56 -10.26 -0.02
C LEU A 77 -11.14 -9.72 0.25
N ALA A 78 -10.17 -10.13 -0.55
CA ALA A 78 -8.80 -9.63 -0.40
C ALA A 78 -8.71 -8.12 -0.62
N LEU A 79 -9.40 -7.58 -1.63
CA LEU A 79 -9.45 -6.14 -1.89
C LEU A 79 -10.16 -5.39 -0.76
N SER A 80 -11.25 -5.92 -0.20
CA SER A 80 -11.94 -5.31 0.94
C SER A 80 -11.08 -5.27 2.22
N PHE A 81 -10.14 -6.22 2.36
CA PHE A 81 -9.15 -6.24 3.44
C PHE A 81 -7.91 -5.37 3.15
N GLY A 82 -7.91 -4.64 2.04
CA GLY A 82 -6.86 -3.68 1.71
C GLY A 82 -5.68 -4.25 0.91
N ALA A 83 -5.86 -5.37 0.22
CA ALA A 83 -4.89 -5.82 -0.77
C ALA A 83 -4.80 -4.81 -1.93
N VAL A 84 -3.60 -4.59 -2.45
CA VAL A 84 -3.37 -3.71 -3.61
C VAL A 84 -3.76 -4.41 -4.91
N SER A 85 -3.53 -5.71 -5.00
CA SER A 85 -3.90 -6.53 -6.15
C SER A 85 -4.12 -7.97 -5.75
N TYR A 86 -4.78 -8.69 -6.62
CA TYR A 86 -5.03 -10.11 -6.51
C TYR A 86 -4.64 -10.82 -7.81
N MET A 87 -3.95 -11.94 -7.70
CA MET A 87 -3.49 -12.75 -8.83
C MET A 87 -3.91 -14.21 -8.65
N LEU A 88 -4.50 -14.80 -9.67
CA LEU A 88 -4.86 -16.23 -9.68
C LEU A 88 -3.68 -17.09 -10.17
N LYS A 89 -3.37 -18.16 -9.45
CA LYS A 89 -2.42 -19.18 -9.91
C LYS A 89 -3.03 -20.02 -11.05
N PRO A 90 -2.27 -20.31 -12.10
CA PRO A 90 -0.84 -20.04 -12.31
C PRO A 90 -0.57 -18.58 -12.71
N VAL A 91 0.25 -17.88 -11.96
CA VAL A 91 0.60 -16.49 -12.22
C VAL A 91 1.72 -16.44 -13.27
N LYS A 92 1.55 -15.59 -14.27
CA LYS A 92 2.56 -15.37 -15.30
C LYS A 92 3.71 -14.52 -14.73
N ARG A 93 4.94 -14.79 -15.22
CA ARG A 93 6.14 -14.04 -14.84
C ARG A 93 5.97 -12.54 -15.00
N ASP A 94 5.34 -12.09 -16.10
CA ASP A 94 5.13 -10.67 -16.38
C ASP A 94 4.15 -10.00 -15.41
N GLU A 95 3.20 -10.74 -14.85
CA GLU A 95 2.27 -10.22 -13.83
C GLU A 95 3.01 -10.01 -12.51
N LEU A 96 3.85 -10.97 -12.10
CA LEU A 96 4.70 -10.84 -10.92
C LEU A 96 5.71 -9.69 -11.09
N ALA A 97 6.33 -9.58 -12.27
CA ALA A 97 7.27 -8.50 -12.57
C ALA A 97 6.59 -7.12 -12.50
N ARG A 98 5.35 -6.99 -12.98
CA ARG A 98 4.58 -5.74 -12.88
C ARG A 98 4.25 -5.40 -11.42
N ALA A 99 3.87 -6.37 -10.61
CA ALA A 99 3.61 -6.17 -9.18
C ALA A 99 4.87 -5.66 -8.47
N LEU A 100 6.03 -6.30 -8.70
CA LEU A 100 7.31 -5.90 -8.12
C LEU A 100 7.76 -4.51 -8.59
N ARG A 101 7.68 -4.19 -9.89
CA ARG A 101 8.01 -2.84 -10.40
C ARG A 101 7.06 -1.77 -9.87
N GLY A 102 5.80 -2.11 -9.61
CA GLY A 102 4.86 -1.21 -8.95
C GLY A 102 5.30 -0.83 -7.53
N LEU A 103 6.04 -1.70 -6.83
CA LEU A 103 6.68 -1.36 -5.56
C LEU A 103 7.82 -0.35 -5.74
N GLU A 104 8.68 -0.54 -6.75
CA GLU A 104 9.76 0.41 -7.05
C GLU A 104 9.24 1.81 -7.36
N THR A 105 8.21 1.91 -8.18
CA THR A 105 7.62 3.21 -8.54
C THR A 105 7.10 3.95 -7.32
N ARG A 106 6.50 3.26 -6.36
CA ARG A 106 6.04 3.82 -5.08
C ARG A 106 7.20 4.25 -4.18
N LEU A 107 8.32 3.52 -4.20
CA LEU A 107 9.55 3.86 -3.46
C LEU A 107 10.32 5.00 -4.09
N ALA A 108 10.34 5.07 -5.43
CA ALA A 108 11.04 6.11 -6.18
C ALA A 108 10.31 7.46 -6.18
N GLN A 109 9.02 7.50 -5.84
CA GLN A 109 8.29 8.75 -5.58
C GLN A 109 8.80 9.37 -4.28
N ARG A 110 9.88 10.15 -4.40
CA ARG A 110 10.52 10.86 -3.29
C ARG A 110 9.62 11.92 -2.65
N MET A 111 8.58 12.35 -3.34
CA MET A 111 7.68 13.40 -2.89
C MET A 111 6.30 12.79 -2.65
N ARG A 112 5.88 12.70 -1.40
CA ARG A 112 4.50 12.31 -1.02
C ARG A 112 3.59 13.52 -1.15
N ARG A 113 2.43 13.33 -1.77
CA ARG A 113 1.45 14.40 -1.97
C ARG A 113 0.29 14.26 -1.00
N VAL A 114 0.10 15.27 -0.18
CA VAL A 114 -1.00 15.34 0.79
C VAL A 114 -1.97 16.42 0.37
N LEU A 115 -3.25 16.06 0.22
CA LEU A 115 -4.32 17.02 -0.02
C LEU A 115 -4.95 17.43 1.30
N ILE A 116 -4.97 18.72 1.60
CA ILE A 116 -5.61 19.30 2.79
C ILE A 116 -6.91 19.97 2.32
N VAL A 117 -8.03 19.59 2.94
CA VAL A 117 -9.36 20.17 2.65
C VAL A 117 -9.86 20.80 3.94
N GLU A 118 -9.79 22.11 4.01
CA GLU A 118 -10.09 22.91 5.22
C GLU A 118 -10.58 24.28 4.79
N ASP A 119 -11.74 24.73 5.25
CA ASP A 119 -12.34 26.02 4.87
C ASP A 119 -11.76 27.20 5.66
N ASP A 120 -11.38 26.99 6.93
CA ASP A 120 -10.69 28.02 7.70
C ASP A 120 -9.25 28.24 7.20
N GLU A 121 -8.97 29.45 6.72
CA GLU A 121 -7.69 29.82 6.13
C GLU A 121 -6.52 29.65 7.12
N ARG A 122 -6.71 29.95 8.40
CA ARG A 122 -5.67 29.87 9.41
C ARG A 122 -5.34 28.42 9.77
N GLN A 123 -6.37 27.59 9.89
CA GLN A 123 -6.21 26.16 10.13
C GLN A 123 -5.54 25.49 8.92
N ARG A 124 -6.00 25.81 7.71
CA ARG A 124 -5.44 25.32 6.45
C ARG A 124 -3.95 25.64 6.31
N GLU A 125 -3.56 26.90 6.58
CA GLU A 125 -2.16 27.33 6.53
C GLU A 125 -1.31 26.62 7.61
N SER A 126 -1.85 26.47 8.81
CA SER A 126 -1.18 25.77 9.91
C SER A 126 -0.94 24.29 9.56
N LEU A 127 -1.95 23.61 9.01
CA LEU A 127 -1.83 22.22 8.56
C LEU A 127 -0.81 22.09 7.42
N ARG A 128 -0.82 23.02 6.46
CA ARG A 128 0.14 23.04 5.36
C ARG A 128 1.56 23.18 5.87
N LEU A 129 1.82 24.08 6.79
CA LEU A 129 3.15 24.28 7.39
C LEU A 129 3.60 23.06 8.21
N LEU A 130 2.69 22.42 8.93
CA LEU A 130 2.99 21.22 9.73
C LEU A 130 3.28 20.00 8.88
N LEU A 131 2.60 19.83 7.75
CA LEU A 131 2.68 18.65 6.91
C LEU A 131 3.71 18.76 5.79
N SER A 132 4.05 19.99 5.37
CA SER A 132 5.09 20.21 4.35
C SER A 132 6.46 19.86 4.90
N SER A 133 7.22 19.08 4.14
CA SER A 133 8.60 18.74 4.45
C SER A 133 9.39 18.52 3.16
N HIS A 134 10.67 18.17 3.27
CA HIS A 134 11.50 17.85 2.12
C HIS A 134 10.92 16.72 1.25
N ASP A 135 10.18 15.79 1.86
CA ASP A 135 9.63 14.59 1.21
C ASP A 135 8.10 14.63 1.06
N VAL A 136 7.43 15.74 1.45
CA VAL A 136 5.98 15.89 1.43
C VAL A 136 5.59 17.23 0.79
N GLU A 137 4.87 17.15 -0.32
CA GLU A 137 4.17 18.26 -0.95
C GLU A 137 2.75 18.35 -0.38
N ALA A 138 2.48 19.36 0.44
CA ALA A 138 1.13 19.63 0.93
C ALA A 138 0.42 20.60 -0.03
N ILE A 139 -0.69 20.15 -0.58
CA ILE A 139 -1.57 20.92 -1.47
C ILE A 139 -2.86 21.16 -0.71
N ASP A 140 -3.29 22.40 -0.63
CA ASP A 140 -4.49 22.79 0.12
C ASP A 140 -5.61 23.29 -0.78
N VAL A 141 -6.84 23.04 -0.38
CA VAL A 141 -8.07 23.52 -0.99
C VAL A 141 -9.07 23.93 0.08
N SER A 142 -9.93 24.88 -0.24
CA SER A 142 -10.87 25.49 0.71
C SER A 142 -12.27 24.88 0.67
N SER A 143 -12.57 24.01 -0.28
CA SER A 143 -13.91 23.48 -0.49
C SER A 143 -13.93 22.05 -1.02
N ALA A 144 -15.04 21.36 -0.77
CA ALA A 144 -15.30 20.04 -1.33
C ALA A 144 -15.30 20.04 -2.87
N ALA A 145 -15.78 21.12 -3.49
CA ALA A 145 -15.81 21.24 -4.96
C ALA A 145 -14.38 21.28 -5.55
N GLU A 146 -13.49 22.08 -4.98
CA GLU A 146 -12.08 22.13 -5.38
C GLU A 146 -11.39 20.79 -5.15
N CYS A 147 -11.67 20.14 -4.01
CA CYS A 147 -11.15 18.82 -3.71
C CYS A 147 -11.52 17.81 -4.80
N LEU A 148 -12.78 17.73 -5.16
CA LEU A 148 -13.27 16.82 -6.19
C LEU A 148 -12.67 17.11 -7.57
N GLU A 149 -12.48 18.37 -7.94
CA GLU A 149 -11.81 18.74 -9.20
C GLU A 149 -10.33 18.30 -9.20
N ARG A 150 -9.62 18.51 -8.09
CA ARG A 150 -8.22 18.06 -7.96
C ARG A 150 -8.08 16.54 -8.09
N LEU A 151 -8.98 15.78 -7.44
CA LEU A 151 -8.98 14.32 -7.48
C LEU A 151 -9.27 13.71 -8.86
N LYS A 152 -9.89 14.48 -9.80
CA LYS A 152 -10.10 14.03 -11.18
C LYS A 152 -8.81 14.00 -12.01
N GLY A 153 -7.90 14.92 -11.75
CA GLY A 153 -6.69 15.10 -12.57
C GLY A 153 -5.38 14.76 -11.87
N GLU A 154 -5.39 14.62 -10.55
CA GLU A 154 -4.20 14.46 -9.74
C GLU A 154 -4.33 13.27 -8.78
N THR A 155 -3.19 12.69 -8.40
CA THR A 155 -3.13 11.61 -7.40
C THR A 155 -2.48 12.11 -6.13
N PHE A 156 -3.00 11.65 -4.99
CA PHE A 156 -2.52 11.99 -3.66
C PHE A 156 -2.29 10.70 -2.86
N ASP A 157 -1.29 10.72 -1.98
CA ASP A 157 -0.98 9.60 -1.09
C ASP A 157 -1.85 9.61 0.17
N CYS A 158 -2.26 10.81 0.60
CA CYS A 158 -3.08 11.02 1.78
C CYS A 158 -3.97 12.26 1.59
N MET A 159 -5.10 12.27 2.29
CA MET A 159 -5.97 13.44 2.39
C MET A 159 -6.28 13.71 3.86
N VAL A 160 -6.16 14.96 4.26
CA VAL A 160 -6.65 15.49 5.54
C VAL A 160 -7.92 16.27 5.23
N LEU A 161 -9.04 15.82 5.75
CA LEU A 161 -10.36 16.36 5.46
C LEU A 161 -11.02 16.87 6.75
N ASP A 162 -11.38 18.15 6.77
CA ASP A 162 -12.32 18.64 7.77
C ASP A 162 -13.73 18.10 7.46
N LEU A 163 -14.39 17.57 8.50
CA LEU A 163 -15.74 17.04 8.40
C LEU A 163 -16.83 18.11 8.52
N SER A 164 -16.43 19.35 8.85
CA SER A 164 -17.34 20.50 9.07
C SER A 164 -17.37 21.45 7.88
N LEU A 165 -16.96 21.02 6.70
CA LEU A 165 -16.99 21.82 5.48
C LEU A 165 -18.44 22.30 5.18
N PRO A 166 -18.61 23.55 4.77
CA PRO A 166 -19.92 24.12 4.45
C PRO A 166 -20.56 23.50 3.20
#